data_c8896a3b05c7d013eec2105849029945
#
_entry.id   c8896a3b05c7d013eec2105849029945
#
_cell.length_a   1.000
_cell.length_b   1.000
_cell.length_c   1.000
_cell.angle_alpha   90.00
_cell.angle_beta   90.00
_cell.angle_gamma   90.00
#
_symmetry.space_group_name_H-M   'P 1'
#
loop_
_entity.id
_entity.type
_entity.pdbx_description
1 polymer ?
#
loop_
_entity_poly.entity_id
_entity_poly.type
_entity_poly.pdbx_seq_one_letter_code
_entity_poly.pdbx_strand_id
1 'polypeptide(L)'
;MEGTHIKKIVKKSLQILLPLVLGAAIMIWMYRGFNFGHVWEVLDGGMDYSWMLLSLVFGVFSHIFRGWRWKLTLAPLGEYPKTSDCVYAVFVSYAANLIVPRVGEISRCGILAKYDSTSFPKSLGTVVTERLIDTLCVALITGVTLLLQAGVFATFFKETGTDTRALTDVLTSAHFYIIIICVSAVCVLAFFLIRNVAVFAKVRGILHNVWVGILSLKDVKQMPLFIFYTVAIWICYFLQFYVSFFCFGFSADLSIMAALVMFVVGSIAVVVPTPNGAGPWHFAVI
;
A
#
# COMPACT_ATOMS: atom_id res chain seq x y z
N MET A 1 -36.43 1.24 17.00
CA MET A 1 -35.65 1.85 15.89
C MET A 1 -34.33 2.47 16.37
N GLU A 2 -34.26 3.00 17.58
CA GLU A 2 -33.07 3.66 18.16
C GLU A 2 -31.85 2.73 18.38
N GLY A 3 -32.08 1.52 18.86
CA GLY A 3 -30.98 0.57 19.17
C GLY A 3 -30.18 0.08 17.96
N THR A 4 -30.78 0.08 16.76
CA THR A 4 -30.09 -0.28 15.51
C THR A 4 -29.20 0.87 14.98
N HIS A 5 -29.60 2.10 15.24
CA HIS A 5 -28.82 3.30 14.84
C HIS A 5 -27.55 3.44 15.70
N ILE A 6 -27.69 3.22 17.02
CA ILE A 6 -26.55 3.27 17.98
C ILE A 6 -25.54 2.17 17.67
N LYS A 7 -25.98 0.92 17.43
CA LYS A 7 -25.09 -0.19 17.05
C LYS A 7 -24.32 0.11 15.74
N LYS A 8 -24.94 0.79 14.78
CA LYS A 8 -24.31 1.15 13.50
C LYS A 8 -23.26 2.23 13.67
N ILE A 9 -23.53 3.23 14.54
CA ILE A 9 -22.57 4.28 14.89
C ILE A 9 -21.38 3.70 15.65
N VAL A 10 -21.63 2.90 16.69
CA VAL A 10 -20.57 2.24 17.48
C VAL A 10 -19.68 1.34 16.61
N LYS A 11 -20.27 0.54 15.71
CA LYS A 11 -19.51 -0.29 14.78
C LYS A 11 -18.63 0.56 13.83
N LYS A 12 -19.16 1.68 13.34
CA LYS A 12 -18.41 2.59 12.45
C LYS A 12 -17.27 3.31 13.18
N SER A 13 -17.54 3.76 14.41
CA SER A 13 -16.51 4.37 15.27
C SER A 13 -15.42 3.36 15.63
N LEU A 14 -15.78 2.11 15.94
CA LEU A 14 -14.81 1.06 16.27
C LEU A 14 -13.92 0.72 15.06
N GLN A 15 -14.46 0.72 13.86
CA GLN A 15 -13.71 0.47 12.62
C GLN A 15 -12.68 1.57 12.29
N ILE A 16 -12.89 2.79 12.79
CA ILE A 16 -11.95 3.91 12.64
C ILE A 16 -10.98 3.94 13.81
N LEU A 17 -11.48 3.80 15.04
CA LEU A 17 -10.67 3.88 16.26
C LEU A 17 -9.68 2.72 16.39
N LEU A 18 -10.06 1.49 16.03
CA LEU A 18 -9.21 0.31 16.21
C LEU A 18 -7.87 0.42 15.46
N PRO A 19 -7.83 0.76 14.15
CA PRO A 19 -6.57 0.96 13.43
C PRO A 19 -5.76 2.15 13.94
N LEU A 20 -6.43 3.23 14.37
CA LEU A 20 -5.76 4.40 14.98
C LEU A 20 -5.10 4.04 16.31
N VAL A 21 -5.83 3.34 17.19
CA VAL A 21 -5.31 2.88 18.49
C VAL A 21 -4.17 1.88 18.29
N LEU A 22 -4.30 0.96 17.33
CA LEU A 22 -3.25 -0.01 17.02
C LEU A 22 -1.99 0.70 16.51
N GLY A 23 -2.13 1.64 15.58
CA GLY A 23 -1.01 2.43 15.06
C GLY A 23 -0.35 3.28 16.17
N ALA A 24 -1.16 3.93 17.02
CA ALA A 24 -0.66 4.69 18.15
C ALA A 24 0.04 3.80 19.19
N ALA A 25 -0.51 2.62 19.49
CA ALA A 25 0.10 1.67 20.42
C ALA A 25 1.46 1.18 19.94
N ILE A 26 1.59 0.86 18.64
CA ILE A 26 2.87 0.47 18.03
C ILE A 26 3.86 1.63 18.09
N MET A 27 3.43 2.86 17.78
CA MET A 27 4.27 4.04 17.86
C MET A 27 4.74 4.30 19.30
N ILE A 28 3.84 4.28 20.29
CA ILE A 28 4.18 4.48 21.70
C ILE A 28 5.15 3.40 22.19
N TRP A 29 4.89 2.14 21.84
CA TRP A 29 5.76 1.03 22.21
C TRP A 29 7.18 1.18 21.63
N MET A 30 7.27 1.59 20.38
CA MET A 30 8.52 1.74 19.64
C MET A 30 9.34 2.94 20.12
N TYR A 31 8.66 4.08 20.39
CA TYR A 31 9.32 5.31 20.85
C TYR A 31 9.39 5.45 22.38
N ARG A 32 9.03 4.42 23.15
CA ARG A 32 9.00 4.47 24.63
C ARG A 32 10.35 4.78 25.28
N GLY A 33 11.46 4.42 24.62
CA GLY A 33 12.82 4.71 25.09
C GLY A 33 13.55 5.76 24.24
N PHE A 34 12.83 6.44 23.33
CA PHE A 34 13.44 7.31 22.33
C PHE A 34 13.71 8.71 22.91
N ASN A 35 14.94 9.20 22.76
CA ASN A 35 15.32 10.52 23.23
C ASN A 35 14.97 11.59 22.19
N PHE A 36 13.80 12.22 22.34
CA PHE A 36 13.38 13.31 21.44
C PHE A 36 14.30 14.53 21.50
N GLY A 37 15.06 14.74 22.59
CA GLY A 37 16.06 15.80 22.68
C GLY A 37 17.16 15.63 21.61
N HIS A 38 17.60 14.42 21.38
CA HIS A 38 18.59 14.11 20.34
C HIS A 38 18.06 14.41 18.92
N VAL A 39 16.77 14.24 18.68
CA VAL A 39 16.14 14.63 17.40
C VAL A 39 16.24 16.12 17.16
N TRP A 40 15.98 16.93 18.20
CA TRP A 40 16.12 18.39 18.11
C TRP A 40 17.56 18.80 17.83
N GLU A 41 18.54 18.19 18.48
CA GLU A 41 19.96 18.43 18.23
C GLU A 41 20.35 18.11 16.78
N VAL A 42 19.83 16.99 16.22
CA VAL A 42 20.06 16.61 14.82
C VAL A 42 19.39 17.58 13.85
N LEU A 43 18.18 18.06 14.15
CA LEU A 43 17.47 19.04 13.32
C LEU A 43 18.14 20.42 13.36
N ASP A 44 18.58 20.87 14.54
CA ASP A 44 19.32 22.12 14.72
C ASP A 44 20.76 22.02 14.18
N GLY A 45 21.34 20.83 14.18
CA GLY A 45 22.70 20.54 13.70
C GLY A 45 22.92 20.70 12.19
N GLY A 46 21.88 21.09 11.43
CA GLY A 46 21.99 21.41 10.02
C GLY A 46 21.40 20.36 9.09
N MET A 47 20.10 20.23 9.09
CA MET A 47 19.39 19.48 8.04
C MET A 47 19.46 20.24 6.70
N ASP A 48 19.86 19.57 5.63
CA ASP A 48 19.81 20.15 4.28
C ASP A 48 18.39 20.09 3.71
N TYR A 49 17.69 21.21 3.83
CA TYR A 49 16.32 21.38 3.33
C TYR A 49 16.20 21.27 1.81
N SER A 50 17.29 21.47 1.04
CA SER A 50 17.26 21.36 -0.41
C SER A 50 16.95 19.93 -0.85
N TRP A 51 17.58 18.95 -0.21
CA TRP A 51 17.32 17.53 -0.46
C TRP A 51 15.93 17.11 -0.02
N MET A 52 15.44 17.66 1.10
CA MET A 52 14.07 17.42 1.54
C MET A 52 13.05 17.93 0.52
N LEU A 53 13.22 19.15 0.01
CA LEU A 53 12.35 19.71 -1.02
C LEU A 53 12.40 18.89 -2.31
N LEU A 54 13.59 18.45 -2.73
CA LEU A 54 13.75 17.58 -3.89
C LEU A 54 13.02 16.24 -3.70
N SER A 55 13.11 15.64 -2.50
CA SER A 55 12.37 14.43 -2.14
C SER A 55 10.85 14.62 -2.30
N LEU A 56 10.31 15.75 -1.82
CA LEU A 56 8.88 16.08 -1.99
C LEU A 56 8.47 16.22 -3.46
N VAL A 57 9.34 16.76 -4.31
CA VAL A 57 9.10 16.87 -5.76
C VAL A 57 8.89 15.48 -6.36
N PHE A 58 9.73 14.50 -6.05
CA PHE A 58 9.54 13.11 -6.51
C PHE A 58 8.23 12.51 -5.99
N GLY A 59 7.86 12.79 -4.73
CA GLY A 59 6.59 12.39 -4.16
C GLY A 59 5.39 12.93 -4.94
N VAL A 60 5.41 14.22 -5.27
CA VAL A 60 4.36 14.86 -6.08
C VAL A 60 4.28 14.22 -7.47
N PHE A 61 5.40 14.03 -8.15
CA PHE A 61 5.43 13.39 -9.47
C PHE A 61 4.90 11.96 -9.43
N SER A 62 5.20 11.18 -8.39
CA SER A 62 4.67 9.83 -8.23
C SER A 62 3.13 9.82 -8.22
N HIS A 63 2.51 10.79 -7.53
CA HIS A 63 1.05 10.92 -7.48
C HIS A 63 0.44 11.42 -8.79
N ILE A 64 1.13 12.32 -9.49
CA ILE A 64 0.72 12.78 -10.83
C ILE A 64 0.72 11.59 -11.82
N PHE A 65 1.82 10.84 -11.89
CA PHE A 65 1.90 9.64 -12.75
C PHE A 65 0.85 8.59 -12.38
N ARG A 66 0.53 8.44 -11.10
CA ARG A 66 -0.54 7.57 -10.64
C ARG A 66 -1.91 8.02 -11.14
N GLY A 67 -2.21 9.31 -11.10
CA GLY A 67 -3.45 9.89 -11.66
C GLY A 67 -3.54 9.67 -13.17
N TRP A 68 -2.45 9.87 -13.91
CA TRP A 68 -2.40 9.64 -15.35
C TRP A 68 -2.55 8.16 -15.70
N ARG A 69 -1.88 7.26 -14.98
CA ARG A 69 -2.04 5.81 -15.13
C ARG A 69 -3.48 5.39 -14.90
N TRP A 70 -4.11 5.92 -13.84
CA TRP A 70 -5.50 5.58 -13.50
C TRP A 70 -6.48 5.97 -14.60
N LYS A 71 -6.32 7.11 -15.24
CA LYS A 71 -7.11 7.51 -16.39
C LYS A 71 -7.03 6.48 -17.54
N LEU A 72 -5.86 5.91 -17.78
CA LEU A 72 -5.68 4.88 -18.82
C LEU A 72 -6.46 3.60 -18.52
N THR A 73 -6.59 3.22 -17.25
CA THR A 73 -7.34 2.02 -16.85
C THR A 73 -8.85 2.23 -16.85
N LEU A 74 -9.33 3.47 -16.78
CA LEU A 74 -10.75 3.81 -16.84
C LEU A 74 -11.27 3.84 -18.29
N ALA A 75 -10.44 4.24 -19.24
CA ALA A 75 -10.83 4.40 -20.65
C ALA A 75 -11.45 3.15 -21.30
N PRO A 76 -10.91 1.91 -21.09
CA PRO A 76 -11.52 0.69 -21.64
C PRO A 76 -12.91 0.38 -21.10
N LEU A 77 -13.26 0.92 -19.93
CA LEU A 77 -14.57 0.75 -19.30
C LEU A 77 -15.61 1.78 -19.80
N GLY A 78 -15.19 2.64 -20.77
CA GLY A 78 -16.02 3.73 -21.28
C GLY A 78 -16.12 4.92 -20.34
N GLU A 79 -15.21 5.03 -19.37
CA GLU A 79 -15.15 6.15 -18.42
C GLU A 79 -14.02 7.10 -18.82
N TYR A 80 -14.33 8.37 -19.03
CA TYR A 80 -13.39 9.38 -19.53
C TYR A 80 -13.31 10.61 -18.60
N PRO A 81 -12.84 10.45 -17.36
CA PRO A 81 -12.69 11.58 -16.45
C PRO A 81 -11.61 12.54 -16.94
N LYS A 82 -11.68 13.79 -16.44
CA LYS A 82 -10.63 14.78 -16.69
C LYS A 82 -9.33 14.33 -16.02
N THR A 83 -8.21 14.61 -16.70
CA THR A 83 -6.88 14.25 -16.19
C THR A 83 -6.56 14.91 -14.85
N SER A 84 -6.97 16.18 -14.69
CA SER A 84 -6.83 16.93 -13.43
C SER A 84 -7.57 16.25 -12.29
N ASP A 85 -8.80 15.79 -12.55
CA ASP A 85 -9.65 15.24 -11.51
C ASP A 85 -9.18 13.86 -11.05
N CYS A 86 -8.58 13.06 -11.97
CA CYS A 86 -7.85 11.85 -11.60
C CYS A 86 -6.67 12.15 -10.68
N VAL A 87 -5.87 13.18 -10.98
CA VAL A 87 -4.72 13.58 -10.17
C VAL A 87 -5.17 14.09 -8.80
N TYR A 88 -6.14 15.01 -8.75
CA TYR A 88 -6.67 15.52 -7.48
C TYR A 88 -7.30 14.42 -6.63
N ALA A 89 -8.03 13.48 -7.24
CA ALA A 89 -8.61 12.34 -6.55
C ALA A 89 -7.54 11.46 -5.91
N VAL A 90 -6.38 11.29 -6.56
CA VAL A 90 -5.23 10.57 -5.99
C VAL A 90 -4.68 11.33 -4.78
N PHE A 91 -4.43 12.63 -4.87
CA PHE A 91 -3.94 13.42 -3.72
C PHE A 91 -4.90 13.37 -2.53
N VAL A 92 -6.21 13.54 -2.78
CA VAL A 92 -7.23 13.41 -1.71
C VAL A 92 -7.25 12.01 -1.12
N SER A 93 -7.03 10.97 -1.95
CA SER A 93 -6.92 9.59 -1.46
C SER A 93 -5.79 9.42 -0.45
N TYR A 94 -4.61 9.96 -0.74
CA TYR A 94 -3.48 9.91 0.19
C TYR A 94 -3.72 10.72 1.45
N ALA A 95 -4.29 11.92 1.33
CA ALA A 95 -4.68 12.73 2.48
C ALA A 95 -5.72 12.01 3.37
N ALA A 96 -6.70 11.34 2.78
CA ALA A 96 -7.71 10.57 3.51
C ALA A 96 -7.09 9.36 4.24
N ASN A 97 -6.06 8.73 3.66
CA ASN A 97 -5.36 7.60 4.28
C ASN A 97 -4.50 8.00 5.49
N LEU A 98 -4.18 9.28 5.67
CA LEU A 98 -3.53 9.79 6.88
C LEU A 98 -4.48 9.73 8.09
N ILE A 99 -5.78 9.87 7.85
CA ILE A 99 -6.80 9.89 8.92
C ILE A 99 -7.35 8.48 9.13
N VAL A 100 -7.74 7.80 8.05
CA VAL A 100 -8.37 6.47 8.13
C VAL A 100 -7.72 5.54 7.11
N PRO A 101 -7.10 4.43 7.55
CA PRO A 101 -6.44 3.51 6.66
C PRO A 101 -7.37 3.00 5.55
N ARG A 102 -6.87 2.99 4.31
CA ARG A 102 -7.55 2.45 3.11
C ARG A 102 -8.86 3.15 2.69
N VAL A 103 -9.32 4.18 3.41
CA VAL A 103 -10.50 4.98 3.01
C VAL A 103 -10.21 5.79 1.74
N GLY A 104 -8.96 6.17 1.52
CA GLY A 104 -8.56 6.92 0.34
C GLY A 104 -8.93 6.25 -0.98
N GLU A 105 -8.83 4.93 -1.08
CA GLU A 105 -9.19 4.19 -2.29
C GLU A 105 -10.67 4.30 -2.63
N ILE A 106 -11.52 4.31 -1.60
CA ILE A 106 -12.96 4.52 -1.75
C ILE A 106 -13.25 5.99 -2.07
N SER A 107 -12.57 6.92 -1.38
CA SER A 107 -12.81 8.36 -1.56
C SER A 107 -12.45 8.84 -2.97
N ARG A 108 -11.32 8.38 -3.57
CA ARG A 108 -10.98 8.75 -4.94
C ARG A 108 -12.02 8.30 -5.97
N CYS A 109 -12.60 7.10 -5.81
CA CYS A 109 -13.70 6.63 -6.65
C CYS A 109 -14.97 7.49 -6.47
N GLY A 110 -15.25 7.90 -5.23
CA GLY A 110 -16.38 8.78 -4.93
C GLY A 110 -16.24 10.18 -5.52
N ILE A 111 -15.00 10.70 -5.57
CA ILE A 111 -14.70 12.01 -6.19
C ILE A 111 -15.01 11.96 -7.68
N LEU A 112 -14.48 10.99 -8.42
CA LEU A 112 -14.75 10.88 -9.86
C LEU A 112 -16.23 10.62 -10.15
N ALA A 113 -16.90 9.82 -9.32
CA ALA A 113 -18.34 9.59 -9.47
C ALA A 113 -19.16 10.88 -9.28
N LYS A 114 -18.70 11.78 -8.40
CA LYS A 114 -19.38 13.04 -8.11
C LYS A 114 -19.09 14.12 -9.14
N TYR A 115 -17.85 14.26 -9.59
CA TYR A 115 -17.42 15.40 -10.41
C TYR A 115 -17.36 15.07 -11.91
N ASP A 116 -17.06 13.84 -12.29
CA ASP A 116 -16.95 13.38 -13.68
C ASP A 116 -18.03 12.37 -14.06
N SER A 117 -19.03 12.14 -13.19
CA SER A 117 -20.13 11.19 -13.43
C SER A 117 -19.69 9.77 -13.77
N THR A 118 -18.48 9.37 -13.35
CA THR A 118 -17.96 8.03 -13.59
C THR A 118 -18.67 7.00 -12.72
N SER A 119 -18.76 5.76 -13.21
CA SER A 119 -19.35 4.66 -12.45
C SER A 119 -18.45 4.27 -11.27
N PHE A 120 -18.94 4.47 -10.03
CA PHE A 120 -18.21 4.10 -8.81
C PHE A 120 -17.76 2.63 -8.79
N PRO A 121 -18.60 1.61 -9.15
CA PRO A 121 -18.16 0.22 -9.15
C PRO A 121 -17.06 -0.07 -10.18
N LYS A 122 -17.10 0.54 -11.37
CA LYS A 122 -16.06 0.39 -12.37
C LYS A 122 -14.75 1.02 -11.91
N SER A 123 -14.81 2.24 -11.37
CA SER A 123 -13.64 2.93 -10.80
C SER A 123 -13.02 2.10 -9.68
N LEU A 124 -13.83 1.50 -8.79
CA LEU A 124 -13.32 0.63 -7.73
C LEU A 124 -12.64 -0.62 -8.30
N GLY A 125 -13.17 -1.21 -9.37
CA GLY A 125 -12.55 -2.33 -10.07
C GLY A 125 -11.15 -1.98 -10.57
N THR A 126 -10.98 -0.81 -11.20
CA THR A 126 -9.65 -0.37 -11.67
C THR A 126 -8.67 -0.12 -10.52
N VAL A 127 -9.16 0.37 -9.36
CA VAL A 127 -8.34 0.53 -8.14
C VAL A 127 -7.81 -0.81 -7.65
N VAL A 128 -8.65 -1.84 -7.61
CA VAL A 128 -8.19 -3.20 -7.24
C VAL A 128 -7.14 -3.72 -8.22
N THR A 129 -7.36 -3.49 -9.51
CA THR A 129 -6.38 -3.84 -10.56
C THR A 129 -5.04 -3.14 -10.35
N GLU A 130 -5.06 -1.83 -10.03
CA GLU A 130 -3.84 -1.08 -9.70
C GLU A 130 -3.11 -1.68 -8.49
N ARG A 131 -3.83 -2.07 -7.43
CA ARG A 131 -3.22 -2.72 -6.25
C ARG A 131 -2.56 -4.05 -6.60
N LEU A 132 -3.16 -4.85 -7.48
CA LEU A 132 -2.55 -6.09 -7.95
C LEU A 132 -1.24 -5.83 -8.70
N ILE A 133 -1.23 -4.84 -9.60
CA ILE A 133 -0.02 -4.46 -10.33
C ILE A 133 1.06 -3.93 -9.39
N ASP A 134 0.68 -3.04 -8.46
CA ASP A 134 1.61 -2.50 -7.46
C ASP A 134 2.21 -3.64 -6.60
N THR A 135 1.41 -4.64 -6.21
CA THR A 135 1.89 -5.83 -5.49
C THR A 135 2.88 -6.65 -6.31
N LEU A 136 2.61 -6.83 -7.61
CA LEU A 136 3.55 -7.51 -8.52
C LEU A 136 4.84 -6.72 -8.68
N CYS A 137 4.78 -5.39 -8.75
CA CYS A 137 5.97 -4.54 -8.80
C CYS A 137 6.80 -4.68 -7.51
N VAL A 138 6.17 -4.67 -6.33
CA VAL A 138 6.87 -4.91 -5.04
C VAL A 138 7.55 -6.27 -5.07
N ALA A 139 6.84 -7.32 -5.47
CA ALA A 139 7.39 -8.67 -5.54
C ALA A 139 8.59 -8.76 -6.51
N LEU A 140 8.50 -8.09 -7.66
CA LEU A 140 9.59 -8.04 -8.64
C LEU A 140 10.80 -7.28 -8.08
N ILE A 141 10.59 -6.09 -7.52
CA ILE A 141 11.68 -5.29 -6.93
C ILE A 141 12.33 -6.06 -5.78
N THR A 142 11.52 -6.72 -4.93
CA THR A 142 12.02 -7.58 -3.85
C THR A 142 12.88 -8.71 -4.40
N GLY A 143 12.40 -9.42 -5.41
CA GLY A 143 13.15 -10.52 -6.04
C GLY A 143 14.49 -10.05 -6.62
N VAL A 144 14.50 -8.93 -7.34
CA VAL A 144 15.72 -8.32 -7.88
C VAL A 144 16.67 -7.91 -6.75
N THR A 145 16.16 -7.28 -5.69
CA THR A 145 16.97 -6.87 -4.53
C THR A 145 17.60 -8.07 -3.82
N LEU A 146 16.84 -9.15 -3.62
CA LEU A 146 17.34 -10.39 -3.03
C LEU A 146 18.47 -11.02 -3.89
N LEU A 147 18.31 -11.01 -5.21
CA LEU A 147 19.35 -11.52 -6.11
C LEU A 147 20.61 -10.66 -6.08
N LEU A 148 20.47 -9.32 -6.09
CA LEU A 148 21.59 -8.38 -6.05
C LEU A 148 22.32 -8.41 -4.71
N GLN A 149 21.64 -8.69 -3.62
CA GLN A 149 22.14 -8.64 -2.25
C GLN A 149 22.16 -10.03 -1.57
N ALA A 150 22.19 -11.10 -2.35
CA ALA A 150 22.15 -12.47 -1.83
C ALA A 150 23.24 -12.72 -0.75
N GLY A 151 24.43 -12.14 -0.92
CA GLY A 151 25.50 -12.23 0.07
C GLY A 151 25.18 -11.58 1.41
N VAL A 152 24.60 -10.38 1.39
CA VAL A 152 24.19 -9.64 2.60
C VAL A 152 23.07 -10.39 3.32
N PHE A 153 22.07 -10.88 2.59
CA PHE A 153 21.01 -11.69 3.19
C PHE A 153 21.55 -13.01 3.78
N ALA A 154 22.47 -13.68 3.10
CA ALA A 154 23.09 -14.90 3.62
C ALA A 154 23.86 -14.64 4.92
N THR A 155 24.57 -13.51 5.02
CA THR A 155 25.29 -13.10 6.24
C THR A 155 24.27 -12.76 7.35
N PHE A 156 23.28 -11.97 7.05
CA PHE A 156 22.21 -11.61 7.99
C PHE A 156 21.52 -12.86 8.59
N PHE A 157 21.16 -13.83 7.75
CA PHE A 157 20.55 -15.08 8.24
C PHE A 157 21.51 -15.91 9.09
N LYS A 158 22.80 -15.87 8.82
CA LYS A 158 23.81 -16.54 9.66
C LYS A 158 23.97 -15.85 11.01
N GLU A 159 24.04 -14.53 11.04
CA GLU A 159 24.27 -13.75 12.27
C GLU A 159 23.05 -13.69 13.17
N THR A 160 21.84 -13.57 12.59
CA THR A 160 20.59 -13.56 13.37
C THR A 160 20.17 -14.95 13.85
N GLY A 161 20.91 -16.00 13.48
CA GLY A 161 20.58 -17.38 13.85
C GLY A 161 19.20 -17.80 13.33
N THR A 162 18.66 -17.08 12.36
CA THR A 162 17.37 -17.42 11.73
C THR A 162 17.58 -18.71 10.93
N ASP A 163 17.30 -19.82 11.56
CA ASP A 163 17.41 -21.13 10.93
C ASP A 163 16.37 -21.20 9.81
N THR A 164 16.86 -21.15 8.57
CA THR A 164 15.99 -21.31 7.38
C THR A 164 15.26 -22.66 7.41
N ARG A 165 15.74 -23.62 8.22
CA ARG A 165 15.04 -24.86 8.51
C ARG A 165 13.71 -24.62 9.22
N ALA A 166 13.62 -23.65 10.14
CA ALA A 166 12.37 -23.31 10.81
C ALA A 166 11.28 -22.87 9.82
N LEU A 167 11.66 -22.14 8.77
CA LEU A 167 10.72 -21.73 7.71
C LEU A 167 10.30 -22.91 6.83
N THR A 168 11.26 -23.76 6.45
CA THR A 168 10.97 -24.99 5.69
C THR A 168 10.16 -25.98 6.51
N ASP A 169 10.43 -26.10 7.81
CA ASP A 169 9.70 -26.97 8.72
C ASP A 169 8.23 -26.49 8.90
N VAL A 170 8.01 -25.18 8.98
CA VAL A 170 6.64 -24.62 8.98
C VAL A 170 5.94 -24.88 7.66
N LEU A 171 6.58 -24.63 6.52
CA LEU A 171 5.99 -24.83 5.19
C LEU A 171 5.77 -26.30 4.84
N THR A 172 6.58 -27.21 5.40
CA THR A 172 6.44 -28.66 5.19
C THR A 172 5.61 -29.35 6.29
N SER A 173 5.27 -28.61 7.36
CA SER A 173 4.52 -29.17 8.47
C SER A 173 3.08 -29.56 8.06
N ALA A 174 2.65 -30.73 8.52
CA ALA A 174 1.26 -31.16 8.33
C ALA A 174 0.25 -30.15 8.90
N HIS A 175 0.59 -29.45 9.98
CA HIS A 175 -0.23 -28.42 10.61
C HIS A 175 -0.50 -27.24 9.67
N PHE A 176 0.49 -26.80 8.87
CA PHE A 176 0.34 -25.73 7.90
C PHE A 176 -0.70 -26.09 6.82
N TYR A 177 -0.61 -27.32 6.29
CA TYR A 177 -1.57 -27.81 5.30
C TYR A 177 -2.97 -28.01 5.89
N ILE A 178 -3.05 -28.52 7.14
CA ILE A 178 -4.33 -28.65 7.86
C ILE A 178 -4.99 -27.29 8.04
N ILE A 179 -4.23 -26.25 8.43
CA ILE A 179 -4.76 -24.88 8.58
C ILE A 179 -5.27 -24.37 7.23
N ILE A 180 -4.52 -24.54 6.14
CA ILE A 180 -4.94 -24.12 4.79
C ILE A 180 -6.23 -24.86 4.40
N ILE A 181 -6.31 -26.16 4.61
CA ILE A 181 -7.49 -26.96 4.29
C ILE A 181 -8.69 -26.52 5.13
N CYS A 182 -8.51 -26.29 6.44
CA CYS A 182 -9.58 -25.82 7.32
C CYS A 182 -10.07 -24.42 6.91
N VAL A 183 -9.17 -23.49 6.63
CA VAL A 183 -9.53 -22.14 6.16
C VAL A 183 -10.26 -22.22 4.82
N SER A 184 -9.76 -23.03 3.88
CA SER A 184 -10.41 -23.24 2.58
C SER A 184 -11.80 -23.85 2.75
N ALA A 185 -11.97 -24.85 3.61
CA ALA A 185 -13.26 -25.48 3.90
C ALA A 185 -14.26 -24.49 4.54
N VAL A 186 -13.79 -23.65 5.47
CA VAL A 186 -14.61 -22.58 6.08
C VAL A 186 -15.02 -21.55 5.03
N CYS A 187 -14.13 -21.15 4.14
CA CYS A 187 -14.42 -20.21 3.04
C CYS A 187 -15.45 -20.81 2.06
N VAL A 188 -15.31 -22.09 1.71
CA VAL A 188 -16.26 -22.79 0.84
C VAL A 188 -17.62 -22.93 1.53
N LEU A 189 -17.65 -23.32 2.79
CA LEU A 189 -18.90 -23.43 3.57
C LEU A 189 -19.60 -22.06 3.68
N ALA A 190 -18.85 -21.01 4.02
CA ALA A 190 -19.36 -19.64 4.06
C ALA A 190 -19.92 -19.20 2.70
N PHE A 191 -19.22 -19.52 1.59
CA PHE A 191 -19.71 -19.26 0.24
C PHE A 191 -21.06 -19.96 -0.03
N PHE A 192 -21.21 -21.25 0.32
CA PHE A 192 -22.45 -21.98 0.14
C PHE A 192 -23.59 -21.48 1.02
N LEU A 193 -23.32 -21.07 2.26
CA LEU A 193 -24.32 -20.52 3.16
C LEU A 193 -24.81 -19.14 2.73
N ILE A 194 -23.92 -18.30 2.18
CA ILE A 194 -24.23 -16.91 1.83
C ILE A 194 -24.82 -16.80 0.41
N ARG A 195 -24.59 -17.79 -0.48
CA ARG A 195 -24.95 -17.72 -1.90
C ARG A 195 -26.45 -17.51 -2.17
N ASN A 196 -27.32 -17.91 -1.23
CA ASN A 196 -28.78 -17.83 -1.37
C ASN A 196 -29.38 -16.54 -0.74
N VAL A 197 -28.55 -15.67 -0.17
CA VAL A 197 -29.02 -14.42 0.44
C VAL A 197 -29.07 -13.31 -0.60
N ALA A 198 -30.08 -12.45 -0.57
CA ALA A 198 -30.22 -11.32 -1.51
C ALA A 198 -29.01 -10.39 -1.55
N VAL A 199 -28.23 -10.32 -0.46
CA VAL A 199 -26.93 -9.63 -0.37
C VAL A 199 -25.91 -10.20 -1.36
N PHE A 200 -25.98 -11.51 -1.66
CA PHE A 200 -25.04 -12.17 -2.57
C PHE A 200 -25.19 -11.70 -4.03
N ALA A 201 -26.40 -11.42 -4.47
CA ALA A 201 -26.62 -10.86 -5.81
C ALA A 201 -25.96 -9.49 -5.96
N LYS A 202 -26.01 -8.65 -4.92
CA LYS A 202 -25.32 -7.34 -4.88
C LYS A 202 -23.82 -7.49 -4.83
N VAL A 203 -23.32 -8.41 -4.01
CA VAL A 203 -21.87 -8.72 -3.91
C VAL A 203 -21.35 -9.32 -5.23
N ARG A 204 -22.11 -10.22 -5.85
CA ARG A 204 -21.76 -10.80 -7.16
C ARG A 204 -21.67 -9.72 -8.25
N GLY A 205 -22.58 -8.73 -8.26
CA GLY A 205 -22.51 -7.59 -9.17
C GLY A 205 -21.25 -6.76 -8.97
N ILE A 206 -20.86 -6.49 -7.71
CA ILE A 206 -19.61 -5.79 -7.40
C ILE A 206 -18.40 -6.61 -7.84
N LEU A 207 -18.36 -7.91 -7.52
CA LEU A 207 -17.27 -8.81 -7.91
C LEU A 207 -17.15 -8.93 -9.43
N HIS A 208 -18.29 -8.98 -10.14
CA HIS A 208 -18.29 -8.98 -11.61
C HIS A 208 -17.69 -7.68 -12.17
N ASN A 209 -18.06 -6.52 -11.64
CA ASN A 209 -17.51 -5.24 -12.06
C ASN A 209 -16.01 -5.11 -11.73
N VAL A 210 -15.56 -5.65 -10.59
CA VAL A 210 -14.14 -5.75 -10.24
C VAL A 210 -13.41 -6.66 -11.23
N TRP A 211 -14.00 -7.81 -11.58
CA TRP A 211 -13.43 -8.74 -12.55
C TRP A 211 -13.33 -8.12 -13.96
N VAL A 212 -14.37 -7.40 -14.37
CA VAL A 212 -14.36 -6.62 -15.63
C VAL A 212 -13.26 -5.55 -15.58
N GLY A 213 -13.07 -4.89 -14.44
CA GLY A 213 -11.98 -3.94 -14.24
C GLY A 213 -10.59 -4.57 -14.37
N ILE A 214 -10.40 -5.79 -13.87
CA ILE A 214 -9.14 -6.54 -14.02
C ILE A 214 -8.90 -6.93 -15.50
N LEU A 215 -9.92 -7.45 -16.16
CA LEU A 215 -9.83 -7.87 -17.55
C LEU A 215 -9.64 -6.68 -18.51
N SER A 216 -10.14 -5.49 -18.15
CA SER A 216 -10.01 -4.28 -18.97
C SER A 216 -8.57 -3.84 -19.19
N LEU A 217 -7.61 -4.33 -18.39
CA LEU A 217 -6.19 -4.09 -18.65
C LEU A 217 -5.74 -4.57 -20.03
N LYS A 218 -6.32 -5.67 -20.53
CA LYS A 218 -5.99 -6.19 -21.86
C LYS A 218 -6.41 -5.23 -22.98
N ASP A 219 -7.41 -4.40 -22.71
CA ASP A 219 -8.02 -3.48 -23.65
C ASP A 219 -7.45 -2.06 -23.55
N VAL A 220 -6.42 -1.84 -22.70
CA VAL A 220 -5.72 -0.56 -22.61
C VAL A 220 -4.96 -0.30 -23.90
N LYS A 221 -5.49 0.61 -24.72
CA LYS A 221 -4.91 0.94 -26.05
C LYS A 221 -3.48 1.48 -25.98
N GLN A 222 -3.11 2.12 -24.89
CA GLN A 222 -1.79 2.74 -24.68
C GLN A 222 -0.96 1.97 -23.63
N MET A 223 -0.82 0.65 -23.83
CA MET A 223 -0.07 -0.21 -22.91
C MET A 223 1.38 0.26 -22.66
N PRO A 224 2.15 0.72 -23.66
CA PRO A 224 3.50 1.24 -23.43
C PRO A 224 3.50 2.44 -22.46
N LEU A 225 2.53 3.35 -22.58
CA LEU A 225 2.40 4.49 -21.70
C LEU A 225 1.98 4.09 -20.28
N PHE A 226 1.13 3.08 -20.15
CA PHE A 226 0.76 2.49 -18.86
C PHE A 226 1.98 1.88 -18.15
N ILE A 227 2.81 1.13 -18.86
CA ILE A 227 4.07 0.57 -18.34
C ILE A 227 5.02 1.69 -17.95
N PHE A 228 5.18 2.69 -18.80
CA PHE A 228 6.02 3.86 -18.51
C PHE A 228 5.60 4.55 -17.20
N TYR A 229 4.31 4.86 -17.03
CA TYR A 229 3.83 5.45 -15.78
C TYR A 229 4.02 4.54 -14.58
N THR A 230 3.85 3.23 -14.74
CA THR A 230 4.10 2.27 -13.66
C THR A 230 5.56 2.30 -13.22
N VAL A 231 6.50 2.24 -14.16
CA VAL A 231 7.94 2.33 -13.86
C VAL A 231 8.29 3.69 -13.26
N ALA A 232 7.77 4.79 -13.82
CA ALA A 232 8.00 6.14 -13.32
C ALA A 232 7.51 6.33 -11.88
N ILE A 233 6.36 5.75 -11.51
CA ILE A 233 5.85 5.78 -10.12
C ILE A 233 6.86 5.14 -9.17
N TRP A 234 7.34 3.93 -9.48
CA TRP A 234 8.27 3.20 -8.62
C TRP A 234 9.64 3.85 -8.54
N ILE A 235 10.14 4.40 -9.65
CA ILE A 235 11.37 5.20 -9.66
C ILE A 235 11.20 6.44 -8.79
N CYS A 236 10.10 7.17 -8.92
CA CYS A 236 9.84 8.35 -8.10
C CYS A 236 9.73 8.00 -6.60
N TYR A 237 9.09 6.90 -6.24
CA TYR A 237 9.02 6.44 -4.85
C TYR A 237 10.41 6.08 -4.30
N PHE A 238 11.22 5.37 -5.08
CA PHE A 238 12.58 5.04 -4.68
C PHE A 238 13.43 6.31 -4.55
N LEU A 239 13.38 7.23 -5.52
CA LEU A 239 14.14 8.48 -5.48
C LEU A 239 13.68 9.37 -4.31
N GLN A 240 12.39 9.45 -4.04
CA GLN A 240 11.86 10.17 -2.88
C GLN A 240 12.48 9.65 -1.58
N PHE A 241 12.56 8.33 -1.45
CA PHE A 241 13.14 7.68 -0.28
C PHE A 241 14.67 7.87 -0.24
N TYR A 242 15.38 7.59 -1.33
CA TYR A 242 16.83 7.66 -1.40
C TYR A 242 17.37 9.08 -1.21
N VAL A 243 16.74 10.06 -1.86
CA VAL A 243 17.16 11.46 -1.74
C VAL A 243 16.99 11.99 -0.31
N SER A 244 16.03 11.48 0.46
CA SER A 244 15.86 11.89 1.86
C SER A 244 17.06 11.54 2.75
N PHE A 245 17.92 10.59 2.35
CA PHE A 245 19.14 10.26 3.11
C PHE A 245 20.19 11.37 3.09
N PHE A 246 20.20 12.17 2.03
CA PHE A 246 21.13 13.30 1.92
C PHE A 246 20.71 14.52 2.75
N CYS A 247 19.51 14.46 3.37
CA CYS A 247 19.07 15.51 4.28
C CYS A 247 19.93 15.61 5.56
N PHE A 248 20.54 14.49 5.95
CA PHE A 248 21.31 14.39 7.19
C PHE A 248 22.71 13.83 6.92
N GLY A 249 23.74 14.43 7.53
CA GLY A 249 25.13 14.02 7.33
C GLY A 249 25.39 12.55 7.72
N PHE A 250 24.72 12.03 8.74
CA PHE A 250 24.91 10.65 9.21
C PHE A 250 24.35 9.58 8.25
N SER A 251 23.40 9.95 7.39
CA SER A 251 22.80 9.02 6.41
C SER A 251 23.27 9.24 4.97
N ALA A 252 24.02 10.32 4.71
CA ALA A 252 24.44 10.69 3.36
C ALA A 252 25.37 9.65 2.71
N ASP A 253 26.16 8.91 3.52
CA ASP A 253 27.10 7.90 3.05
C ASP A 253 26.45 6.52 2.80
N LEU A 254 25.15 6.38 3.04
CA LEU A 254 24.45 5.13 2.80
C LEU A 254 24.42 4.80 1.29
N SER A 255 24.84 3.57 0.98
CA SER A 255 24.88 3.12 -0.41
C SER A 255 23.47 3.00 -1.01
N ILE A 256 23.37 3.16 -2.32
CA ILE A 256 22.12 2.95 -3.05
C ILE A 256 21.54 1.54 -2.85
N MET A 257 22.41 0.56 -2.60
CA MET A 257 22.00 -0.83 -2.32
C MET A 257 21.38 -0.97 -0.94
N ALA A 258 21.93 -0.31 0.09
CA ALA A 258 21.32 -0.23 1.41
C ALA A 258 19.94 0.45 1.33
N ALA A 259 19.86 1.58 0.61
CA ALA A 259 18.60 2.26 0.37
C ALA A 259 17.55 1.35 -0.32
N LEU A 260 17.99 0.54 -1.30
CA LEU A 260 17.08 -0.38 -2.01
C LEU A 260 16.53 -1.46 -1.08
N VAL A 261 17.37 -2.03 -0.22
CA VAL A 261 16.93 -3.01 0.80
C VAL A 261 15.93 -2.38 1.76
N MET A 262 16.26 -1.21 2.32
CA MET A 262 15.35 -0.49 3.24
C MET A 262 14.03 -0.12 2.56
N PHE A 263 14.06 0.30 1.29
CA PHE A 263 12.87 0.62 0.51
C PHE A 263 11.96 -0.60 0.32
N VAL A 264 12.54 -1.77 0.01
CA VAL A 264 11.79 -3.02 -0.14
C VAL A 264 11.15 -3.45 1.17
N VAL A 265 11.94 -3.48 2.24
CA VAL A 265 11.45 -3.86 3.59
C VAL A 265 10.34 -2.91 4.05
N GLY A 266 10.54 -1.60 3.87
CA GLY A 266 9.52 -0.59 4.16
C GLY A 266 8.25 -0.75 3.31
N SER A 267 8.40 -1.07 2.02
CA SER A 267 7.25 -1.30 1.12
C SER A 267 6.42 -2.52 1.52
N ILE A 268 7.06 -3.58 2.01
CA ILE A 268 6.38 -4.77 2.55
C ILE A 268 5.66 -4.40 3.86
N ALA A 269 6.29 -3.64 4.74
CA ALA A 269 5.71 -3.25 6.03
C ALA A 269 4.42 -2.42 5.90
N VAL A 270 4.29 -1.62 4.83
CA VAL A 270 3.06 -0.83 4.54
C VAL A 270 1.83 -1.71 4.24
N VAL A 271 2.00 -3.01 4.00
CA VAL A 271 0.86 -3.95 3.85
C VAL A 271 0.02 -4.01 5.14
N VAL A 272 0.63 -3.80 6.30
CA VAL A 272 -0.09 -3.73 7.59
C VAL A 272 -1.02 -2.51 7.60
N PRO A 273 -2.34 -2.69 7.88
CA PRO A 273 -3.33 -1.64 7.75
C PRO A 273 -3.27 -0.63 8.92
N THR A 274 -2.26 0.19 8.96
CA THR A 274 -2.13 1.35 9.86
C THR A 274 -2.23 2.65 9.07
N PRO A 275 -2.54 3.80 9.73
CA PRO A 275 -2.56 5.09 9.03
C PRO A 275 -1.23 5.35 8.33
N ASN A 276 -1.25 5.41 7.01
CA ASN A 276 -0.08 5.61 6.14
C ASN A 276 1.12 4.69 6.41
N GLY A 277 0.91 3.49 6.97
CA GLY A 277 1.99 2.57 7.33
C GLY A 277 2.76 2.93 8.60
N ALA A 278 2.28 3.94 9.36
CA ALA A 278 2.93 4.36 10.59
C ALA A 278 3.03 3.22 11.62
N GLY A 279 4.16 3.08 12.25
CA GLY A 279 4.51 1.99 13.15
C GLY A 279 5.26 0.87 12.41
N PRO A 280 4.57 0.01 11.63
CA PRO A 280 5.21 -1.10 10.92
C PRO A 280 6.34 -0.67 9.99
N TRP A 281 6.18 0.44 9.27
CA TRP A 281 7.23 0.98 8.41
C TRP A 281 8.46 1.41 9.23
N HIS A 282 8.25 2.13 10.33
CA HIS A 282 9.34 2.56 11.20
C HIS A 282 10.08 1.36 11.80
N PHE A 283 9.33 0.36 12.30
CA PHE A 283 9.92 -0.88 12.82
C PHE A 283 10.74 -1.66 11.79
N ALA A 284 10.33 -1.60 10.53
CA ALA A 284 10.97 -2.34 9.46
C ALA A 284 12.27 -1.66 8.95
N VAL A 285 12.43 -0.35 9.16
CA VAL A 285 13.55 0.45 8.64
C VAL A 285 14.59 0.76 9.73
N ILE A 286 14.23 0.69 11.00
CA ILE A 286 15.15 0.80 12.15
C ILE A 286 15.91 -0.50 12.36
#